data_32f1218f4313a479abfbd94b26aa4a2b
#
_entry.id   32f1218f4313a479abfbd94b26aa4a2b
#
_cell.length_a   1.000
_cell.length_b   1.000
_cell.length_c   1.000
_cell.angle_alpha   90.00
_cell.angle_beta   90.00
_cell.angle_gamma   90.00
#
_symmetry.space_group_name_H-M   'P 1'
#
loop_
_entity.id
_entity.type
_entity.pdbx_description
1 polymer ?
#
loop_
_entity_poly.entity_id
_entity_poly.type
_entity_poly.pdbx_seq_one_letter_code
_entity_poly.pdbx_strand_id
1 'polypeptide(L)'
;LYDGLVETLKGQKFIYDQHSRKYYKTSEVIVADGFDKGLFPDDRFDGKPIIYIGSAPVVEWLIAEFDIYYLSYEDIASGIEQEAKKQAKSKNLDFFQNLYRYIDRHKNLNVSGKRILLTNHWKLISDDEDVFYGGRRNPVSLPASIQKYVHFMHNGIKLEIRETRIAVKEFNTNELIRRLLKLFDEKTVPNVDILNAIYHLNPQDARSELDIKEKIQLPVKGQKDWVSPFKHPVYFDKEELRELYPEGYFVDETVFKQEEPGKEEIEAENRVEDFLKLCGVWEIPALS
;
A
#
# COMPACT_ATOMS: atom_id res chain seq x y z
N LEU A 1 32.89 29.39 38.91
CA LEU A 1 32.60 30.38 37.84
C LEU A 1 31.78 29.74 36.72
N TYR A 2 32.16 28.53 36.26
CA TYR A 2 31.48 27.76 35.22
C TYR A 2 30.06 27.38 35.66
N ASP A 3 29.89 26.75 36.83
CA ASP A 3 28.59 26.31 37.35
C ASP A 3 27.61 27.48 37.53
N GLY A 4 28.13 28.64 38.01
CA GLY A 4 27.32 29.83 38.17
C GLY A 4 26.84 30.43 36.83
N LEU A 5 27.64 30.29 35.77
CA LEU A 5 27.23 30.68 34.40
C LEU A 5 26.15 29.76 33.87
N VAL A 6 26.31 28.45 34.01
CA VAL A 6 25.32 27.45 33.57
C VAL A 6 23.99 27.67 34.26
N GLU A 7 23.97 27.82 35.57
CA GLU A 7 22.76 28.10 36.34
C GLU A 7 22.08 29.42 35.94
N THR A 8 22.87 30.44 35.61
CA THR A 8 22.33 31.71 35.12
C THR A 8 21.66 31.52 33.74
N LEU A 9 22.28 30.75 32.86
CA LEU A 9 21.77 30.49 31.51
C LEU A 9 20.50 29.62 31.49
N LYS A 10 20.37 28.63 32.40
CA LYS A 10 19.17 27.79 32.54
C LYS A 10 17.87 28.60 32.62
N GLY A 11 17.90 29.75 33.24
CA GLY A 11 16.76 30.64 33.40
C GLY A 11 16.49 31.57 32.20
N GLN A 12 17.46 31.71 31.29
CA GLN A 12 17.44 32.71 30.24
C GLN A 12 17.01 32.13 28.88
N LYS A 13 16.49 33.00 28.01
CA LYS A 13 16.21 32.69 26.58
C LYS A 13 17.48 32.98 25.76
N PHE A 14 18.28 31.97 25.54
CA PHE A 14 19.56 32.13 24.80
C PHE A 14 19.67 31.27 23.53
N ILE A 15 18.76 30.31 23.33
CA ILE A 15 18.75 29.46 22.14
C ILE A 15 17.98 30.20 21.04
N TYR A 16 18.68 30.54 19.98
CA TYR A 16 18.09 31.26 18.85
C TYR A 16 17.57 30.31 17.78
N ASP A 17 16.30 30.41 17.48
CA ASP A 17 15.66 29.71 16.35
C ASP A 17 15.66 30.63 15.12
N GLN A 18 16.37 30.24 14.07
CA GLN A 18 16.48 31.00 12.83
C GLN A 18 15.15 31.09 12.06
N HIS A 19 14.30 30.07 12.19
CA HIS A 19 13.02 30.02 11.46
C HIS A 19 12.02 31.04 12.03
N SER A 20 11.78 30.98 13.35
CA SER A 20 10.87 31.91 14.02
C SER A 20 11.50 33.27 14.35
N ARG A 21 12.84 33.41 14.23
CA ARG A 21 13.66 34.57 14.63
C ARG A 21 13.46 34.95 16.10
N LYS A 22 13.32 33.96 16.97
CA LYS A 22 13.07 34.15 18.42
C LYS A 22 14.11 33.42 19.26
N TYR A 23 14.30 33.92 20.47
CA TYR A 23 15.09 33.26 21.50
C TYR A 23 14.19 32.43 22.41
N TYR A 24 14.64 31.25 22.78
CA TYR A 24 13.93 30.29 23.62
C TYR A 24 14.78 29.87 24.83
N LYS A 25 14.13 29.40 25.88
CA LYS A 25 14.75 28.65 26.96
C LYS A 25 15.02 27.22 26.52
N THR A 26 15.94 26.55 27.20
CA THR A 26 16.27 25.13 26.93
C THR A 26 15.05 24.21 27.05
N SER A 27 14.15 24.47 27.99
CA SER A 27 12.90 23.71 28.16
C SER A 27 11.84 23.95 27.08
N GLU A 28 11.98 25.02 26.29
CA GLU A 28 11.03 25.40 25.25
C GLU A 28 11.37 24.84 23.87
N VAL A 29 12.52 24.19 23.73
CA VAL A 29 13.04 23.69 22.44
C VAL A 29 13.39 22.21 22.52
N ILE A 30 13.57 21.62 21.35
CA ILE A 30 14.08 20.26 21.15
C ILE A 30 15.35 20.38 20.32
N VAL A 31 16.39 19.63 20.68
CA VAL A 31 17.61 19.54 19.89
C VAL A 31 17.57 18.28 19.02
N ALA A 32 17.95 18.39 17.78
CA ALA A 32 18.03 17.26 16.85
C ALA A 32 19.33 17.31 16.06
N ASP A 33 19.73 16.17 15.48
CA ASP A 33 20.84 16.11 14.55
C ASP A 33 20.53 16.94 13.29
N GLY A 34 21.54 17.60 12.74
CA GLY A 34 21.40 18.40 11.52
C GLY A 34 20.95 17.59 10.29
N PHE A 35 21.04 16.26 10.35
CA PHE A 35 20.53 15.37 9.30
C PHE A 35 19.00 15.23 9.29
N ASP A 36 18.33 15.60 10.38
CA ASP A 36 16.88 15.48 10.52
C ASP A 36 16.12 16.68 9.97
N LYS A 37 16.84 17.67 9.49
CA LYS A 37 16.25 18.91 8.95
C LYS A 37 15.33 18.62 7.76
N GLY A 38 14.11 19.18 7.83
CA GLY A 38 13.09 19.05 6.78
C GLY A 38 12.22 17.80 6.89
N LEU A 39 12.40 16.95 7.93
CA LEU A 39 11.49 15.85 8.21
C LEU A 39 10.15 16.35 8.76
N PHE A 40 10.21 17.32 9.68
CA PHE A 40 9.01 17.89 10.29
C PHE A 40 8.70 19.26 9.67
N PRO A 41 7.44 19.49 9.23
CA PRO A 41 7.02 20.79 8.74
C PRO A 41 7.21 21.87 9.81
N ASP A 42 7.60 23.07 9.36
CA ASP A 42 7.87 24.21 10.23
C ASP A 42 8.97 23.98 11.30
N ASP A 43 9.79 22.93 11.15
CA ASP A 43 10.83 22.54 12.09
C ASP A 43 10.29 22.48 13.54
N ARG A 44 9.14 21.78 13.71
CA ARG A 44 8.48 21.60 15.02
C ARG A 44 8.14 20.15 15.30
N PHE A 45 8.34 19.74 16.55
CA PHE A 45 7.91 18.45 17.05
C PHE A 45 7.15 18.67 18.37
N ASP A 46 5.95 18.12 18.48
CA ASP A 46 5.04 18.32 19.62
C ASP A 46 4.86 19.80 20.03
N GLY A 47 4.78 20.67 19.02
CA GLY A 47 4.57 22.11 19.17
C GLY A 47 5.83 22.90 19.57
N LYS A 48 6.93 22.24 19.93
CA LYS A 48 8.21 22.89 20.26
C LYS A 48 9.07 23.05 19.01
N PRO A 49 9.82 24.14 18.87
CA PRO A 49 10.77 24.30 17.77
C PRO A 49 11.92 23.31 17.90
N ILE A 50 12.35 22.75 16.76
CA ILE A 50 13.49 21.87 16.65
C ILE A 50 14.71 22.70 16.27
N ILE A 51 15.76 22.61 17.04
CA ILE A 51 17.05 23.27 16.78
C ILE A 51 18.04 22.20 16.29
N TYR A 52 18.42 22.31 15.04
CA TYR A 52 19.34 21.37 14.41
C TYR A 52 20.80 21.78 14.69
N ILE A 53 21.55 20.88 15.33
CA ILE A 53 22.95 21.10 15.69
C ILE A 53 23.81 20.03 15.03
N GLY A 54 24.69 20.45 14.12
CA GLY A 54 25.61 19.55 13.41
C GLY A 54 26.87 19.16 14.18
N SER A 55 26.99 19.51 15.47
CA SER A 55 28.16 19.22 16.30
C SER A 55 27.77 18.34 17.48
N ALA A 56 28.12 17.06 17.44
CA ALA A 56 27.87 16.12 18.51
C ALA A 56 28.38 16.59 19.88
N PRO A 57 29.61 17.13 20.04
CA PRO A 57 30.07 17.65 21.32
C PRO A 57 29.20 18.79 21.89
N VAL A 58 28.62 19.63 21.02
CA VAL A 58 27.73 20.71 21.45
C VAL A 58 26.39 20.13 21.91
N VAL A 59 25.87 19.14 21.21
CA VAL A 59 24.64 18.43 21.61
C VAL A 59 24.83 17.75 22.94
N GLU A 60 25.91 16.99 23.12
CA GLU A 60 26.25 16.31 24.38
C GLU A 60 26.37 17.30 25.55
N TRP A 61 27.03 18.42 25.31
CA TRP A 61 27.15 19.48 26.33
C TRP A 61 25.80 20.09 26.70
N LEU A 62 24.94 20.39 25.69
CA LEU A 62 23.59 20.93 25.97
C LEU A 62 22.72 19.95 26.74
N ILE A 63 22.81 18.68 26.47
CA ILE A 63 22.07 17.63 27.18
C ILE A 63 22.57 17.56 28.63
N ALA A 64 23.90 17.46 28.81
CA ALA A 64 24.51 17.27 30.14
C ALA A 64 24.28 18.45 31.08
N GLU A 65 24.44 19.68 30.60
CA GLU A 65 24.43 20.89 31.43
C GLU A 65 23.04 21.52 31.57
N PHE A 66 22.18 21.38 30.54
CA PHE A 66 20.90 22.10 30.49
C PHE A 66 19.67 21.19 30.48
N ASP A 67 19.87 19.88 30.54
CA ASP A 67 18.79 18.90 30.49
C ASP A 67 17.84 19.15 29.28
N ILE A 68 18.44 19.52 28.13
CA ILE A 68 17.69 19.83 26.93
C ILE A 68 17.22 18.53 26.28
N TYR A 69 15.97 18.51 25.82
CA TYR A 69 15.42 17.34 25.19
C TYR A 69 16.06 17.11 23.81
N TYR A 70 16.64 15.93 23.61
CA TYR A 70 17.18 15.48 22.33
C TYR A 70 16.18 14.58 21.62
N LEU A 71 15.89 14.88 20.36
CA LEU A 71 14.98 14.10 19.54
C LEU A 71 15.64 12.78 19.11
N SER A 72 15.26 11.70 19.74
CA SER A 72 15.76 10.35 19.43
C SER A 72 15.02 9.72 18.26
N TYR A 73 15.57 8.65 17.67
CA TYR A 73 14.87 7.86 16.66
C TYR A 73 13.58 7.23 17.18
N GLU A 74 13.49 6.92 18.48
CA GLU A 74 12.28 6.40 19.11
C GLU A 74 11.18 7.47 19.18
N ASP A 75 11.55 8.70 19.50
CA ASP A 75 10.62 9.83 19.49
C ASP A 75 10.11 10.12 18.08
N ILE A 76 11.02 10.11 17.09
CA ILE A 76 10.67 10.27 15.68
C ILE A 76 9.71 9.15 15.27
N ALA A 77 10.02 7.90 15.56
CA ALA A 77 9.16 6.76 15.21
C ALA A 77 7.79 6.83 15.88
N SER A 78 7.70 7.36 17.11
CA SER A 78 6.42 7.52 17.82
C SER A 78 5.59 8.68 17.28
N GLY A 79 6.23 9.80 16.92
CA GLY A 79 5.56 11.02 16.44
C GLY A 79 5.21 11.00 14.94
N ILE A 80 5.96 10.23 14.15
CA ILE A 80 5.88 10.27 12.68
C ILE A 80 4.52 9.84 12.14
N GLU A 81 3.83 8.91 12.80
CA GLU A 81 2.50 8.47 12.40
C GLU A 81 1.45 9.58 12.58
N GLN A 82 1.54 10.35 13.64
CA GLN A 82 0.62 11.47 13.87
C GLN A 82 0.87 12.57 12.84
N GLU A 83 2.14 12.87 12.56
CA GLU A 83 2.49 13.86 11.55
C GLU A 83 2.06 13.40 10.15
N ALA A 84 2.29 12.13 9.79
CA ALA A 84 1.80 11.55 8.54
C ALA A 84 0.27 11.70 8.39
N LYS A 85 -0.51 11.48 9.47
CA LYS A 85 -1.96 11.67 9.45
C LYS A 85 -2.35 13.13 9.14
N LYS A 86 -1.64 14.11 9.70
CA LYS A 86 -1.87 15.54 9.40
C LYS A 86 -1.54 15.85 7.95
N GLN A 87 -0.37 15.37 7.48
CA GLN A 87 0.13 15.63 6.15
C GLN A 87 -0.69 14.92 5.04
N ALA A 88 -1.25 13.74 5.32
CA ALA A 88 -2.20 13.08 4.43
C ALA A 88 -3.50 13.88 4.28
N LYS A 89 -4.03 14.46 5.37
CA LYS A 89 -5.22 15.34 5.31
C LYS A 89 -4.97 16.62 4.52
N SER A 90 -3.79 17.21 4.65
CA SER A 90 -3.40 18.41 3.89
C SER A 90 -2.91 18.10 2.47
N LYS A 91 -2.86 16.83 2.09
CA LYS A 91 -2.37 16.33 0.78
C LYS A 91 -0.94 16.79 0.46
N ASN A 92 -0.06 16.79 1.45
CA ASN A 92 1.34 17.18 1.30
C ASN A 92 2.20 16.01 0.84
N LEU A 93 2.33 15.85 -0.47
CA LEU A 93 3.10 14.77 -1.09
C LEU A 93 4.61 14.87 -0.81
N ASP A 94 5.14 16.10 -0.76
CA ASP A 94 6.57 16.36 -0.53
C ASP A 94 7.02 15.86 0.84
N PHE A 95 6.14 15.97 1.85
CA PHE A 95 6.40 15.38 3.16
C PHE A 95 6.65 13.88 3.06
N PHE A 96 5.78 13.13 2.38
CA PHE A 96 5.92 11.68 2.25
C PHE A 96 7.16 11.29 1.44
N GLN A 97 7.48 12.04 0.40
CA GLN A 97 8.69 11.82 -0.37
C GLN A 97 9.96 12.02 0.49
N ASN A 98 9.96 13.03 1.34
CA ASN A 98 11.05 13.31 2.27
C ASN A 98 11.10 12.28 3.41
N LEU A 99 9.96 11.90 3.96
CA LEU A 99 9.84 10.86 4.98
C LEU A 99 10.45 9.54 4.52
N TYR A 100 10.12 9.08 3.32
CA TYR A 100 10.64 7.79 2.83
C TYR A 100 12.13 7.86 2.55
N ARG A 101 12.64 8.95 2.00
CA ARG A 101 14.09 9.18 1.89
C ARG A 101 14.79 9.23 3.24
N TYR A 102 14.15 9.79 4.25
CA TYR A 102 14.66 9.82 5.61
C TYR A 102 14.75 8.40 6.20
N ILE A 103 13.69 7.60 6.07
CA ILE A 103 13.68 6.20 6.53
C ILE A 103 14.80 5.39 5.85
N ASP A 104 15.00 5.56 4.56
CA ASP A 104 16.04 4.84 3.81
C ASP A 104 17.46 5.22 4.28
N ARG A 105 17.69 6.47 4.66
CA ARG A 105 19.00 6.95 5.15
C ARG A 105 19.30 6.53 6.59
N HIS A 106 18.30 6.44 7.44
CA HIS A 106 18.46 6.22 8.87
C HIS A 106 18.13 4.78 9.27
N LYS A 107 19.15 3.90 9.19
CA LYS A 107 18.98 2.46 9.44
C LYS A 107 18.47 2.12 10.84
N ASN A 108 18.71 2.97 11.82
CA ASN A 108 18.29 2.78 13.21
C ASN A 108 16.83 3.18 13.47
N LEU A 109 16.19 3.89 12.53
CA LEU A 109 14.78 4.25 12.65
C LEU A 109 13.90 3.02 12.39
N ASN A 110 13.19 2.58 13.42
CA ASN A 110 12.22 1.49 13.32
C ASN A 110 10.81 2.06 13.13
N VAL A 111 10.24 1.84 11.96
CA VAL A 111 8.89 2.27 11.59
C VAL A 111 7.94 1.11 11.35
N SER A 112 8.36 -0.12 11.68
CA SER A 112 7.53 -1.32 11.49
C SER A 112 6.21 -1.21 12.25
N GLY A 113 5.12 -1.61 11.63
CA GLY A 113 3.76 -1.52 12.16
C GLY A 113 3.18 -0.10 12.19
N LYS A 114 3.93 0.92 11.78
CA LYS A 114 3.42 2.31 11.73
C LYS A 114 2.60 2.55 10.47
N ARG A 115 1.48 3.25 10.62
CA ARG A 115 0.62 3.63 9.48
C ARG A 115 1.14 4.90 8.81
N ILE A 116 2.16 4.72 7.99
CA ILE A 116 2.87 5.79 7.29
C ILE A 116 2.93 5.63 5.77
N LEU A 117 2.50 4.46 5.23
CA LEU A 117 2.49 4.23 3.79
C LEU A 117 1.28 4.92 3.16
N LEU A 118 1.53 5.88 2.28
CA LEU A 118 0.49 6.68 1.63
C LEU A 118 -0.06 5.97 0.40
N THR A 119 -1.37 5.74 0.37
CA THR A 119 -2.08 5.19 -0.80
C THR A 119 -2.58 6.28 -1.74
N ASN A 120 -2.99 5.88 -2.96
CA ASN A 120 -3.60 6.79 -3.95
C ASN A 120 -4.86 7.49 -3.46
N HIS A 121 -5.53 6.94 -2.46
CA HIS A 121 -6.72 7.54 -1.85
C HIS A 121 -6.39 8.42 -0.64
N TRP A 122 -5.13 8.82 -0.46
CA TRP A 122 -4.66 9.60 0.69
C TRP A 122 -4.93 8.93 2.05
N LYS A 123 -5.06 7.61 2.04
CA LYS A 123 -5.19 6.78 3.24
C LYS A 123 -3.81 6.28 3.66
N LEU A 124 -3.57 6.23 4.96
CA LEU A 124 -2.36 5.65 5.51
C LEU A 124 -2.60 4.20 5.92
N ILE A 125 -1.65 3.37 5.57
CA ILE A 125 -1.62 1.94 5.91
C ILE A 125 -0.25 1.59 6.50
N SER A 126 -0.16 0.44 7.15
CA SER A 126 1.08 -0.07 7.73
C SER A 126 1.78 -1.07 6.79
N ASP A 127 2.99 -1.45 7.14
CA ASP A 127 3.83 -2.36 6.38
C ASP A 127 3.44 -3.84 6.52
N ASP A 128 2.51 -4.17 7.43
CA ASP A 128 1.90 -5.48 7.58
C ASP A 128 0.73 -5.71 6.59
N GLU A 129 0.28 -4.66 5.91
CA GLU A 129 -0.72 -4.75 4.84
C GLU A 129 -0.03 -4.99 3.48
N ASP A 130 -0.72 -5.65 2.54
CA ASP A 130 -0.19 -5.86 1.19
C ASP A 130 -0.22 -4.56 0.38
N VAL A 131 0.96 -3.97 0.17
CA VAL A 131 1.14 -2.71 -0.54
C VAL A 131 1.98 -2.92 -1.78
N PHE A 132 1.44 -2.51 -2.93
CA PHE A 132 2.13 -2.57 -4.21
C PHE A 132 2.58 -1.18 -4.66
N TYR A 133 3.78 -1.12 -5.23
CA TYR A 133 4.31 0.06 -5.89
C TYR A 133 4.26 -0.12 -7.40
N GLY A 134 3.38 0.61 -8.06
CA GLY A 134 3.18 0.60 -9.52
C GLY A 134 3.91 1.72 -10.27
N GLY A 135 4.76 2.49 -9.59
CA GLY A 135 5.40 3.65 -10.18
C GLY A 135 4.38 4.78 -10.44
N ARG A 136 4.56 5.50 -11.57
CA ARG A 136 3.73 6.68 -11.88
C ARG A 136 2.32 6.37 -12.37
N ARG A 137 2.01 5.11 -12.64
CA ARG A 137 0.68 4.70 -13.14
C ARG A 137 0.09 3.68 -12.18
N ASN A 138 -1.19 3.86 -11.84
CA ASN A 138 -1.96 2.77 -11.25
C ASN A 138 -2.13 1.69 -12.31
N PRO A 139 -1.58 0.51 -12.12
CA PRO A 139 -1.62 -0.52 -13.13
C PRO A 139 -3.04 -1.07 -13.32
N VAL A 140 -3.91 -1.01 -12.30
CA VAL A 140 -5.24 -1.62 -12.31
C VAL A 140 -6.20 -0.85 -11.41
N SER A 141 -7.45 -0.70 -11.86
CA SER A 141 -8.56 -0.26 -11.01
C SER A 141 -9.18 -1.49 -10.35
N LEU A 142 -9.08 -1.57 -9.03
CA LEU A 142 -9.69 -2.66 -8.26
C LEU A 142 -11.06 -2.24 -7.69
N PRO A 143 -12.03 -3.16 -7.57
CA PRO A 143 -13.29 -2.93 -6.87
C PRO A 143 -13.06 -2.46 -5.42
N ALA A 144 -13.97 -1.61 -4.90
CA ALA A 144 -13.85 -1.04 -3.56
C ALA A 144 -13.78 -2.09 -2.44
N SER A 145 -14.41 -3.26 -2.64
CA SER A 145 -14.36 -4.40 -1.73
C SER A 145 -12.93 -4.96 -1.59
N ILE A 146 -12.18 -5.02 -2.70
CA ILE A 146 -10.81 -5.52 -2.76
C ILE A 146 -9.81 -4.47 -2.24
N GLN A 147 -10.07 -3.19 -2.48
CA GLN A 147 -9.21 -2.08 -2.03
C GLN A 147 -9.03 -2.00 -0.50
N LYS A 148 -9.80 -2.77 0.27
CA LYS A 148 -9.62 -2.90 1.72
C LYS A 148 -8.47 -3.84 2.11
N TYR A 149 -8.06 -4.72 1.18
CA TYR A 149 -7.09 -5.80 1.41
C TYR A 149 -5.86 -5.73 0.51
N VAL A 150 -5.96 -4.95 -0.58
CA VAL A 150 -4.88 -4.73 -1.55
C VAL A 150 -4.75 -3.24 -1.80
N HIS A 151 -3.57 -2.72 -1.55
CA HIS A 151 -3.31 -1.29 -1.60
C HIS A 151 -2.23 -0.96 -2.63
N PHE A 152 -2.40 0.18 -3.29
CA PHE A 152 -1.36 0.75 -4.14
C PHE A 152 -0.81 2.00 -3.47
N MET A 153 0.51 2.09 -3.41
CA MET A 153 1.20 3.29 -2.96
C MET A 153 0.87 4.47 -3.88
N HIS A 154 0.85 5.66 -3.31
CA HIS A 154 0.52 6.88 -4.06
C HIS A 154 1.44 7.07 -5.26
N ASN A 155 0.88 7.21 -6.45
CA ASN A 155 1.60 7.27 -7.73
C ASN A 155 2.53 8.48 -7.89
N GLY A 156 2.33 9.52 -7.10
CA GLY A 156 3.24 10.68 -7.02
C GLY A 156 4.53 10.41 -6.24
N ILE A 157 4.60 9.32 -5.46
CA ILE A 157 5.79 8.93 -4.72
C ILE A 157 6.79 8.26 -5.67
N LYS A 158 8.06 8.62 -5.52
CA LYS A 158 9.17 8.01 -6.26
C LYS A 158 10.03 7.21 -5.30
N LEU A 159 10.01 5.89 -5.46
CA LEU A 159 10.86 4.96 -4.70
C LEU A 159 11.79 4.20 -5.65
N GLU A 160 12.98 3.93 -5.17
CA GLU A 160 13.90 2.97 -5.76
C GLU A 160 13.73 1.64 -5.03
N ILE A 161 12.79 0.80 -5.50
CA ILE A 161 12.32 -0.41 -4.82
C ILE A 161 13.46 -1.32 -4.35
N ARG A 162 14.54 -1.42 -5.12
CA ARG A 162 15.68 -2.28 -4.77
C ARG A 162 16.51 -1.76 -3.60
N GLU A 163 16.41 -0.48 -3.30
CA GLU A 163 17.24 0.20 -2.30
C GLU A 163 16.43 0.65 -1.09
N THR A 164 15.11 0.74 -1.22
CA THR A 164 14.24 1.22 -0.13
C THR A 164 14.08 0.19 0.97
N ARG A 165 14.03 0.70 2.19
CA ARG A 165 13.64 -0.04 3.41
C ARG A 165 12.14 -0.03 3.66
N ILE A 166 11.41 0.70 2.85
CA ILE A 166 9.95 0.74 2.90
C ILE A 166 9.42 -0.61 2.43
N ALA A 167 8.61 -1.25 3.26
CA ALA A 167 8.05 -2.57 2.99
C ALA A 167 6.91 -2.49 1.96
N VAL A 168 7.29 -2.30 0.71
CA VAL A 168 6.37 -2.31 -0.44
C VAL A 168 6.83 -3.35 -1.46
N LYS A 169 5.89 -3.98 -2.13
CA LYS A 169 6.14 -4.94 -3.20
C LYS A 169 6.15 -4.22 -4.54
N GLU A 170 7.12 -4.52 -5.40
CA GLU A 170 7.03 -4.08 -6.79
C GLU A 170 5.78 -4.69 -7.42
N PHE A 171 5.01 -3.87 -8.15
CA PHE A 171 3.81 -4.35 -8.81
C PHE A 171 4.17 -5.42 -9.84
N ASN A 172 3.54 -6.57 -9.69
CA ASN A 172 3.59 -7.68 -10.61
C ASN A 172 2.18 -8.27 -10.74
N THR A 173 1.68 -8.39 -11.96
CA THR A 173 0.33 -8.91 -12.24
C THR A 173 0.11 -10.30 -11.64
N ASN A 174 1.09 -11.19 -11.76
CA ASN A 174 1.00 -12.55 -11.24
C ASN A 174 0.95 -12.59 -9.70
N GLU A 175 1.72 -11.72 -9.03
CA GLU A 175 1.70 -11.57 -7.57
C GLU A 175 0.33 -11.08 -7.10
N LEU A 176 -0.25 -10.11 -7.81
CA LEU A 176 -1.60 -9.61 -7.52
C LEU A 176 -2.65 -10.72 -7.73
N ILE A 177 -2.58 -11.48 -8.81
CA ILE A 177 -3.48 -12.62 -9.05
C ILE A 177 -3.41 -13.62 -7.88
N ARG A 178 -2.20 -14.00 -7.43
CA ARG A 178 -2.05 -14.91 -6.26
C ARG A 178 -2.67 -14.35 -5.00
N ARG A 179 -2.52 -13.03 -4.78
CA ARG A 179 -3.17 -12.37 -3.64
C ARG A 179 -4.70 -12.41 -3.75
N LEU A 180 -5.25 -12.16 -4.94
CA LEU A 180 -6.69 -12.23 -5.19
C LEU A 180 -7.23 -13.64 -5.00
N LEU A 181 -6.54 -14.67 -5.48
CA LEU A 181 -6.89 -16.07 -5.25
C LEU A 181 -6.86 -16.44 -3.76
N LYS A 182 -5.93 -15.89 -2.99
CA LYS A 182 -5.92 -16.06 -1.53
C LYS A 182 -7.15 -15.44 -0.88
N LEU A 183 -7.54 -14.21 -1.27
CA LEU A 183 -8.77 -13.58 -0.78
C LEU A 183 -10.02 -14.38 -1.18
N PHE A 184 -10.00 -15.02 -2.34
CA PHE A 184 -11.05 -15.91 -2.81
C PHE A 184 -11.21 -17.13 -1.88
N ASP A 185 -10.12 -17.78 -1.52
CA ASP A 185 -10.09 -18.92 -0.59
C ASP A 185 -10.57 -18.52 0.83
N GLU A 186 -10.13 -17.33 1.28
CA GLU A 186 -10.50 -16.79 2.61
C GLU A 186 -11.96 -16.33 2.70
N LYS A 187 -12.67 -16.20 1.57
CA LYS A 187 -14.05 -15.68 1.47
C LYS A 187 -14.26 -14.32 2.12
N THR A 188 -13.24 -13.49 2.11
CA THR A 188 -13.22 -12.17 2.75
C THR A 188 -13.84 -11.08 1.87
N VAL A 189 -13.94 -11.35 0.56
CA VAL A 189 -14.44 -10.45 -0.48
C VAL A 189 -15.46 -11.21 -1.32
N PRO A 190 -16.50 -10.55 -1.89
CA PRO A 190 -17.40 -11.21 -2.82
C PRO A 190 -16.64 -11.86 -3.99
N ASN A 191 -16.92 -13.13 -4.25
CA ASN A 191 -16.25 -13.91 -5.29
C ASN A 191 -16.33 -13.23 -6.67
N VAL A 192 -17.47 -12.58 -6.97
CA VAL A 192 -17.69 -11.87 -8.23
C VAL A 192 -16.70 -10.73 -8.43
N ASP A 193 -16.40 -9.98 -7.38
CA ASP A 193 -15.45 -8.86 -7.46
C ASP A 193 -14.02 -9.35 -7.72
N ILE A 194 -13.64 -10.47 -7.08
CA ILE A 194 -12.33 -11.09 -7.29
C ILE A 194 -12.22 -11.66 -8.70
N LEU A 195 -13.26 -12.36 -9.16
CA LEU A 195 -13.30 -12.94 -10.51
C LEU A 195 -13.16 -11.86 -11.59
N ASN A 196 -13.91 -10.77 -11.47
CA ASN A 196 -13.81 -9.63 -12.37
C ASN A 196 -12.42 -8.96 -12.32
N ALA A 197 -11.83 -8.82 -11.12
CA ALA A 197 -10.49 -8.29 -11.01
C ALA A 197 -9.45 -9.17 -11.71
N ILE A 198 -9.53 -10.50 -11.57
CA ILE A 198 -8.62 -11.44 -12.25
C ILE A 198 -8.85 -11.41 -13.76
N TYR A 199 -10.10 -11.34 -14.21
CA TYR A 199 -10.45 -11.20 -15.63
C TYR A 199 -9.77 -10.00 -16.31
N HIS A 200 -9.69 -8.87 -15.61
CA HIS A 200 -9.04 -7.67 -16.14
C HIS A 200 -7.50 -7.70 -16.06
N LEU A 201 -6.91 -8.62 -15.30
CA LEU A 201 -5.47 -8.65 -15.06
C LEU A 201 -4.65 -9.35 -16.14
N ASN A 202 -5.21 -10.26 -16.91
CA ASN A 202 -4.54 -11.05 -17.92
C ASN A 202 -3.21 -11.71 -17.40
N PRO A 203 -3.22 -12.96 -16.93
CA PRO A 203 -2.05 -13.64 -16.41
C PRO A 203 -0.94 -13.73 -17.47
N GLN A 204 0.31 -13.57 -17.04
CA GLN A 204 1.47 -13.48 -17.94
C GLN A 204 2.41 -14.68 -17.84
N ASP A 205 2.12 -15.65 -16.99
CA ASP A 205 2.92 -16.88 -16.86
C ASP A 205 2.07 -18.13 -16.64
N ALA A 206 2.58 -19.27 -17.08
CA ALA A 206 1.91 -20.57 -16.98
C ALA A 206 1.59 -20.99 -15.54
N ARG A 207 2.35 -20.52 -14.55
CA ARG A 207 2.08 -20.81 -13.13
C ARG A 207 0.84 -20.08 -12.64
N SER A 208 0.67 -18.82 -13.00
CA SER A 208 -0.53 -18.05 -12.63
C SER A 208 -1.77 -18.61 -13.34
N GLU A 209 -1.64 -19.07 -14.58
CA GLU A 209 -2.71 -19.77 -15.29
C GLU A 209 -3.10 -21.07 -14.58
N LEU A 210 -2.11 -21.85 -14.11
CA LEU A 210 -2.35 -23.07 -13.35
C LEU A 210 -3.02 -22.77 -12.01
N ASP A 211 -2.50 -21.77 -11.26
CA ASP A 211 -3.07 -21.34 -9.98
C ASP A 211 -4.55 -20.91 -10.14
N ILE A 212 -4.91 -20.24 -11.26
CA ILE A 212 -6.29 -19.87 -11.58
C ILE A 212 -7.12 -21.13 -11.82
N LYS A 213 -6.68 -22.04 -12.69
CA LYS A 213 -7.40 -23.28 -13.00
C LYS A 213 -7.71 -24.12 -11.77
N GLU A 214 -6.75 -24.25 -10.87
CA GLU A 214 -6.89 -25.09 -9.67
C GLU A 214 -7.82 -24.49 -8.61
N LYS A 215 -7.80 -23.17 -8.45
CA LYS A 215 -8.45 -22.50 -7.31
C LYS A 215 -9.76 -21.80 -7.64
N ILE A 216 -9.92 -21.37 -8.90
CA ILE A 216 -11.09 -20.59 -9.26
C ILE A 216 -12.38 -21.43 -9.16
N GLN A 217 -13.45 -20.79 -8.74
CA GLN A 217 -14.81 -21.30 -8.85
C GLN A 217 -15.60 -20.33 -9.71
N LEU A 218 -16.49 -20.85 -10.52
CA LEU A 218 -17.31 -20.10 -11.45
C LEU A 218 -18.78 -20.14 -11.05
N PRO A 219 -19.53 -19.05 -11.24
CA PRO A 219 -20.99 -19.09 -11.10
C PRO A 219 -21.57 -19.94 -12.22
N VAL A 220 -22.52 -20.79 -11.88
CA VAL A 220 -23.22 -21.65 -12.83
C VAL A 220 -24.71 -21.38 -12.80
N LYS A 221 -25.34 -21.45 -13.97
CA LYS A 221 -26.77 -21.16 -14.12
C LYS A 221 -27.63 -22.09 -13.29
N GLY A 222 -28.60 -21.52 -12.61
CA GLY A 222 -29.57 -22.27 -11.82
C GLY A 222 -29.07 -22.80 -10.48
N GLN A 223 -27.82 -22.51 -10.08
CA GLN A 223 -27.25 -22.90 -8.80
C GLN A 223 -26.85 -21.70 -7.95
N LYS A 224 -26.94 -21.87 -6.62
CA LYS A 224 -26.46 -20.85 -5.66
C LYS A 224 -24.97 -20.96 -5.41
N ASP A 225 -24.43 -22.17 -5.45
CA ASP A 225 -23.03 -22.45 -5.15
C ASP A 225 -22.18 -22.34 -6.41
N TRP A 226 -21.00 -21.83 -6.24
CA TRP A 226 -19.99 -21.71 -7.30
C TRP A 226 -19.30 -23.07 -7.50
N VAL A 227 -19.01 -23.41 -8.75
CA VAL A 227 -18.42 -24.71 -9.10
C VAL A 227 -16.99 -24.53 -9.60
N SER A 228 -16.10 -25.40 -9.11
CA SER A 228 -14.72 -25.45 -9.59
C SER A 228 -14.62 -26.26 -10.89
N PRO A 229 -14.21 -25.65 -12.00
CA PRO A 229 -13.99 -26.38 -13.27
C PRO A 229 -12.91 -27.46 -13.17
N PHE A 230 -11.99 -27.32 -12.21
CA PHE A 230 -10.96 -28.31 -11.92
C PHE A 230 -11.51 -29.61 -11.33
N LYS A 231 -12.60 -29.51 -10.56
CA LYS A 231 -13.24 -30.64 -9.87
C LYS A 231 -14.43 -31.24 -10.63
N HIS A 232 -15.11 -30.42 -11.38
CA HIS A 232 -16.31 -30.80 -12.13
C HIS A 232 -16.29 -30.19 -13.51
N PRO A 233 -16.71 -30.91 -14.56
CA PRO A 233 -16.85 -30.32 -15.89
C PRO A 233 -17.83 -29.15 -15.85
N VAL A 234 -17.38 -28.00 -16.25
CA VAL A 234 -18.22 -26.79 -16.47
C VAL A 234 -18.16 -26.46 -17.96
N TYR A 235 -19.31 -26.25 -18.55
CA TYR A 235 -19.47 -26.03 -19.98
C TYR A 235 -19.88 -24.59 -20.27
N PHE A 236 -19.56 -24.13 -21.49
CA PHE A 236 -20.18 -22.92 -22.02
C PHE A 236 -21.69 -23.13 -22.17
N ASP A 237 -22.45 -22.05 -21.97
CA ASP A 237 -23.91 -22.10 -22.05
C ASP A 237 -24.40 -22.05 -23.50
N LYS A 238 -24.13 -23.12 -24.27
CA LYS A 238 -24.56 -23.36 -25.65
C LYS A 238 -25.68 -24.40 -25.72
N GLU A 239 -26.65 -24.21 -26.60
CA GLU A 239 -27.84 -25.07 -26.70
C GLU A 239 -27.45 -26.54 -26.98
N GLU A 240 -26.48 -26.75 -27.89
CA GLU A 240 -25.99 -28.09 -28.23
C GLU A 240 -25.36 -28.80 -27.02
N LEU A 241 -24.68 -28.05 -26.13
CA LEU A 241 -24.07 -28.63 -24.93
C LEU A 241 -25.13 -28.93 -23.84
N ARG A 242 -26.19 -28.14 -23.76
CA ARG A 242 -27.32 -28.42 -22.88
C ARG A 242 -28.09 -29.68 -23.29
N GLU A 243 -28.26 -29.90 -24.60
CA GLU A 243 -28.90 -31.11 -25.11
C GLU A 243 -28.06 -32.36 -24.81
N LEU A 244 -26.74 -32.26 -24.96
CA LEU A 244 -25.81 -33.38 -24.74
C LEU A 244 -25.60 -33.67 -23.23
N TYR A 245 -25.64 -32.65 -22.39
CA TYR A 245 -25.39 -32.74 -20.96
C TYR A 245 -26.47 -32.07 -20.12
N PRO A 246 -27.70 -32.60 -20.07
CA PRO A 246 -28.82 -31.94 -19.38
C PRO A 246 -28.60 -31.72 -17.89
N GLU A 247 -27.76 -32.55 -17.25
CA GLU A 247 -27.37 -32.41 -15.85
C GLU A 247 -26.02 -31.70 -15.68
N GLY A 248 -25.47 -31.09 -16.73
CA GLY A 248 -24.18 -30.41 -16.73
C GLY A 248 -24.20 -29.07 -16.00
N TYR A 249 -23.04 -28.61 -15.59
CA TYR A 249 -22.84 -27.26 -15.06
C TYR A 249 -22.55 -26.30 -16.22
N PHE A 250 -23.38 -25.27 -16.37
CA PHE A 250 -23.23 -24.25 -17.42
C PHE A 250 -22.87 -22.92 -16.80
N VAL A 251 -21.76 -22.32 -17.24
CA VAL A 251 -21.25 -21.07 -16.67
C VAL A 251 -22.28 -19.94 -16.84
N ASP A 252 -22.39 -19.09 -15.83
CA ASP A 252 -23.17 -17.85 -15.93
C ASP A 252 -22.26 -16.68 -16.37
N GLU A 253 -22.23 -16.45 -17.68
CA GLU A 253 -21.40 -15.41 -18.30
C GLU A 253 -21.87 -13.99 -17.98
N THR A 254 -23.09 -13.81 -17.50
CA THR A 254 -23.65 -12.48 -17.20
C THR A 254 -22.86 -11.73 -16.15
N VAL A 255 -22.13 -12.46 -15.30
CA VAL A 255 -21.25 -11.89 -14.27
C VAL A 255 -20.11 -11.05 -14.86
N PHE A 256 -19.67 -11.34 -16.08
CA PHE A 256 -18.57 -10.61 -16.77
C PHE A 256 -19.06 -9.49 -17.66
N LYS A 257 -20.37 -9.40 -17.90
CA LYS A 257 -20.99 -8.37 -18.78
C LYS A 257 -21.19 -7.05 -18.02
N GLN A 258 -20.12 -6.51 -17.42
CA GLN A 258 -20.10 -5.10 -17.02
C GLN A 258 -19.63 -4.31 -18.23
N GLU A 259 -20.51 -3.42 -18.73
CA GLU A 259 -20.26 -2.55 -19.87
C GLU A 259 -18.92 -1.82 -19.75
N GLU A 260 -17.94 -2.20 -20.57
CA GLU A 260 -16.79 -1.34 -20.86
C GLU A 260 -17.28 -0.32 -21.90
N PRO A 261 -17.53 0.94 -21.54
CA PRO A 261 -18.03 1.92 -22.49
C PRO A 261 -16.99 2.13 -23.61
N GLY A 262 -17.33 1.79 -24.83
CA GLY A 262 -16.55 2.12 -26.02
C GLY A 262 -15.74 0.99 -26.66
N LYS A 263 -15.84 -0.26 -26.22
CA LYS A 263 -15.32 -1.42 -26.96
C LYS A 263 -16.39 -2.05 -27.84
N GLU A 264 -15.99 -2.55 -29.02
CA GLU A 264 -16.87 -3.32 -29.86
C GLU A 264 -17.30 -4.60 -29.12
N GLU A 265 -18.59 -4.91 -29.15
CA GLU A 265 -19.24 -6.02 -28.45
C GLU A 265 -18.54 -7.37 -28.71
N ILE A 266 -18.07 -7.57 -29.94
CA ILE A 266 -17.34 -8.78 -30.39
C ILE A 266 -15.99 -8.96 -29.67
N GLU A 267 -15.23 -7.89 -29.43
CA GLU A 267 -13.94 -7.98 -28.70
C GLU A 267 -14.15 -8.32 -27.24
N ALA A 268 -15.22 -7.81 -26.62
CA ALA A 268 -15.56 -8.12 -25.24
C ALA A 268 -16.01 -9.58 -25.07
N GLU A 269 -16.82 -10.12 -26.02
CA GLU A 269 -17.25 -11.53 -25.97
C GLU A 269 -16.07 -12.49 -26.16
N ASN A 270 -15.18 -12.26 -27.12
CA ASN A 270 -13.97 -13.08 -27.30
C ASN A 270 -13.09 -13.11 -26.07
N ARG A 271 -12.95 -11.98 -25.39
CA ARG A 271 -12.13 -11.88 -24.17
C ARG A 271 -12.73 -12.65 -22.98
N VAL A 272 -14.05 -12.65 -22.85
CA VAL A 272 -14.74 -13.46 -21.82
C VAL A 272 -14.56 -14.94 -22.12
N GLU A 273 -14.74 -15.35 -23.39
CA GLU A 273 -14.55 -16.74 -23.80
C GLU A 273 -13.11 -17.23 -23.53
N ASP A 274 -12.10 -16.45 -23.90
CA ASP A 274 -10.70 -16.78 -23.65
C ASP A 274 -10.40 -16.92 -22.16
N PHE A 275 -10.92 -16.02 -21.32
CA PHE A 275 -10.78 -16.11 -19.88
C PHE A 275 -11.47 -17.34 -19.29
N LEU A 276 -12.66 -17.69 -19.76
CA LEU A 276 -13.37 -18.88 -19.31
C LEU A 276 -12.65 -20.17 -19.73
N LYS A 277 -12.07 -20.22 -20.92
CA LYS A 277 -11.18 -21.31 -21.37
C LYS A 277 -9.94 -21.42 -20.47
N LEU A 278 -9.35 -20.29 -20.11
CA LEU A 278 -8.26 -20.23 -19.13
C LEU A 278 -8.69 -20.81 -17.78
N CYS A 279 -9.90 -20.54 -17.31
CA CYS A 279 -10.45 -21.11 -16.07
C CYS A 279 -10.78 -22.61 -16.18
N GLY A 280 -10.73 -23.20 -17.34
CA GLY A 280 -11.00 -24.63 -17.58
C GLY A 280 -12.45 -24.92 -17.98
N VAL A 281 -13.19 -23.95 -18.51
CA VAL A 281 -14.52 -24.18 -19.08
C VAL A 281 -14.42 -24.90 -20.42
N TRP A 282 -15.24 -25.92 -20.63
CA TRP A 282 -15.21 -26.78 -21.82
C TRP A 282 -16.09 -26.25 -22.93
N GLU A 283 -15.52 -26.16 -24.11
CA GLU A 283 -16.24 -25.81 -25.34
C GLU A 283 -16.73 -27.05 -26.13
N ILE A 284 -16.01 -28.15 -25.95
CA ILE A 284 -16.31 -29.45 -26.64
C ILE A 284 -16.53 -30.51 -25.56
N PRO A 285 -17.41 -31.50 -25.77
CA PRO A 285 -17.62 -32.58 -24.86
C PRO A 285 -16.28 -33.24 -24.48
N ALA A 286 -16.03 -33.37 -23.14
CA ALA A 286 -14.94 -34.19 -22.69
C ALA A 286 -15.14 -35.61 -23.18
N LEU A 287 -14.35 -36.06 -24.16
CA LEU A 287 -14.31 -37.46 -24.58
C LEU A 287 -13.76 -38.24 -23.39
N SER A 288 -14.63 -38.96 -22.66
CA SER A 288 -14.32 -39.88 -21.57
C SER A 288 -13.66 -41.15 -22.07
#